data_babd87560c344088776a1c97762d515d
#
_entry.id   babd87560c344088776a1c97762d515d
#
_cell.length_a   1.000
_cell.length_b   1.000
_cell.length_c   1.000
_cell.angle_alpha   90.00
_cell.angle_beta   90.00
_cell.angle_gamma   90.00
#
_symmetry.space_group_name_H-M   'P 1'
#
loop_
_entity.id
_entity.type
_entity.pdbx_description
1 polymer ?
#
loop_
_entity_poly.entity_id
_entity_poly.type
_entity_poly.pdbx_seq_one_letter_code
_entity_poly.pdbx_strand_id
1 'polypeptide(L)'
;MKAIMVMFDTLTRNYLSTYGNDWCHTPNFKRLEEKCCVMDRFYGGSMPCMPARREIHTGKYNFLHRSWGPLEPFDFSVIEALGLSLIHI
;
A
#
# COMPACT_ATOMS: atom_id res chain seq x y z
N MET A 1 13.09 -1.26 -16.73
CA MET A 1 11.73 -1.07 -16.23
C MET A 1 11.80 -0.14 -15.01
N LYS A 2 10.89 0.79 -14.88
CA LYS A 2 10.80 1.70 -13.73
C LYS A 2 9.48 1.48 -13.02
N ALA A 3 9.48 1.44 -11.70
CA ALA A 3 8.28 1.28 -10.89
C ALA A 3 8.27 2.32 -9.76
N ILE A 4 7.10 2.85 -9.46
CA ILE A 4 6.88 3.76 -8.34
C ILE A 4 5.73 3.19 -7.52
N MET A 5 5.97 3.00 -6.23
CA MET A 5 4.94 2.63 -5.26
C MET A 5 4.67 3.82 -4.35
N VAL A 6 3.42 4.25 -4.30
CA VAL A 6 2.98 5.32 -3.40
C VAL A 6 1.97 4.73 -2.43
N MET A 7 2.25 4.87 -1.15
CA MET A 7 1.40 4.38 -0.07
C MET A 7 0.95 5.54 0.80
N PHE A 8 -0.35 5.61 1.04
CA PHE A 8 -0.94 6.56 1.96
C PHE A 8 -1.35 5.87 3.24
N ASP A 9 -0.99 6.45 4.36
CA ASP A 9 -1.53 6.04 5.66
C ASP A 9 -2.92 6.62 5.86
N THR A 10 -3.82 5.82 6.40
CA THR A 10 -5.18 6.24 6.81
C THR A 10 -6.10 6.72 5.66
N LEU A 11 -5.66 6.67 4.41
CA LEU A 11 -6.50 7.02 3.27
C LEU A 11 -7.49 5.89 2.99
N THR A 12 -8.78 6.18 3.16
CA THR A 12 -9.84 5.26 2.75
C THR A 12 -10.35 5.56 1.35
N ARG A 13 -10.67 4.52 0.58
CA ARG A 13 -11.23 4.62 -0.77
C ARG A 13 -12.48 5.49 -0.85
N ASN A 14 -13.24 5.58 0.24
CA ASN A 14 -14.48 6.35 0.30
C ASN A 14 -14.29 7.85 0.12
N TYR A 15 -13.06 8.36 0.23
CA TYR A 15 -12.72 9.77 -0.04
C TYR A 15 -12.26 10.02 -1.48
N LEU A 16 -12.14 8.99 -2.29
CA LEU A 16 -11.63 9.12 -3.66
C LEU A 16 -12.76 9.18 -4.67
N SER A 17 -12.71 10.16 -5.57
CA SER A 17 -13.66 10.29 -6.69
C SER A 17 -13.67 9.06 -7.60
N THR A 18 -12.57 8.35 -7.72
CA THR A 18 -12.43 7.06 -8.42
C THR A 18 -13.41 6.00 -7.93
N TYR A 19 -13.79 6.04 -6.65
CA TYR A 19 -14.75 5.11 -6.04
C TYR A 19 -16.12 5.75 -5.77
N GLY A 20 -16.48 6.80 -6.52
CA GLY A 20 -17.80 7.42 -6.48
C GLY A 20 -17.98 8.52 -5.43
N ASN A 21 -16.90 9.00 -4.82
CA ASN A 21 -17.00 10.14 -3.91
C ASN A 21 -17.19 11.44 -4.72
N ASP A 22 -18.21 12.24 -4.36
CA ASP A 22 -18.58 13.49 -5.03
C ASP A 22 -18.36 14.75 -4.18
N TRP A 23 -18.10 14.60 -2.87
CA TRP A 23 -17.89 15.71 -1.95
C TRP A 23 -16.41 16.00 -1.66
N CYS A 24 -15.53 15.07 -1.95
CA CYS A 24 -14.08 15.24 -1.76
C CYS A 24 -13.39 15.54 -3.10
N HIS A 25 -12.74 16.71 -3.18
CA HIS A 25 -12.10 17.12 -4.42
C HIS A 25 -10.76 16.41 -4.64
N THR A 26 -10.75 15.34 -5.43
CA THR A 26 -9.56 14.52 -5.71
C THR A 26 -9.25 14.39 -7.22
N PRO A 27 -9.02 15.51 -7.93
CA PRO A 27 -8.93 15.52 -9.40
C PRO A 27 -7.72 14.76 -9.94
N ASN A 28 -6.62 14.69 -9.17
CA ASN A 28 -5.43 13.99 -9.60
C ASN A 28 -5.61 12.46 -9.57
N PHE A 29 -6.35 11.94 -8.61
CA PHE A 29 -6.75 10.52 -8.60
C PHE A 29 -7.66 10.21 -9.79
N LYS A 30 -8.57 11.11 -10.13
CA LYS A 30 -9.44 10.95 -11.31
C LYS A 30 -8.62 10.89 -12.61
N ARG A 31 -7.65 11.77 -12.78
CA ARG A 31 -6.73 11.73 -13.95
C ARG A 31 -5.86 10.48 -13.98
N LEU A 32 -5.46 9.97 -12.82
CA LEU A 32 -4.70 8.73 -12.73
C LEU A 32 -5.57 7.53 -13.14
N GLU A 33 -6.82 7.47 -12.69
CA GLU A 33 -7.79 6.45 -13.06
C GLU A 33 -7.93 6.31 -14.58
N GLU A 34 -7.97 7.41 -15.31
CA GLU A 34 -8.08 7.40 -16.77
C GLU A 34 -6.93 6.69 -17.51
N LYS A 35 -5.79 6.53 -16.81
CA LYS A 35 -4.56 5.95 -17.37
C LYS A 35 -4.13 4.64 -16.74
N CYS A 36 -4.83 4.19 -15.71
CA CYS A 36 -4.44 3.04 -14.90
C CYS A 36 -5.59 2.04 -14.75
N CYS A 37 -5.24 0.82 -14.40
CA CYS A 37 -6.22 -0.16 -13.98
C CYS A 37 -6.61 0.10 -12.53
N VAL A 38 -7.91 0.28 -12.27
CA VAL A 38 -8.48 0.42 -10.92
C VAL A 38 -8.94 -0.94 -10.42
N MET A 39 -8.49 -1.32 -9.24
CA MET A 39 -8.84 -2.61 -8.63
C MET A 39 -9.85 -2.40 -7.50
N ASP A 40 -11.11 -2.71 -7.75
CA ASP A 40 -12.18 -2.57 -6.75
C ASP A 40 -12.10 -3.59 -5.61
N ARG A 41 -11.57 -4.77 -5.91
CA ARG A 41 -11.51 -5.91 -4.98
C ARG A 41 -10.07 -6.29 -4.65
N PHE A 42 -9.31 -5.31 -4.18
CA PHE A 42 -7.96 -5.53 -3.70
C PHE A 42 -7.97 -5.57 -2.17
N TYR A 43 -7.63 -6.72 -1.59
CA TYR A 43 -7.72 -6.96 -0.15
C TYR A 43 -6.33 -7.13 0.45
N GLY A 44 -6.08 -6.48 1.58
CA GLY A 44 -4.93 -6.77 2.43
C GLY A 44 -5.17 -8.02 3.28
N GLY A 45 -4.16 -8.84 3.44
CA GLY A 45 -4.24 -10.04 4.28
C GLY A 45 -4.10 -9.75 5.77
N SER A 46 -3.50 -8.62 6.11
CA SER A 46 -3.23 -8.23 7.51
C SER A 46 -3.52 -6.75 7.73
N MET A 47 -4.15 -6.44 8.85
CA MET A 47 -4.51 -5.08 9.28
C MET A 47 -4.13 -4.87 10.76
N PRO A 48 -3.88 -3.68 11.24
CA PRO A 48 -3.81 -2.38 10.55
C PRO A 48 -2.43 -2.11 9.91
N CYS A 49 -1.93 -0.87 9.93
CA CYS A 49 -0.79 -0.38 9.17
C CYS A 49 0.51 -1.19 9.31
N MET A 50 0.95 -1.52 10.53
CA MET A 50 2.22 -2.21 10.74
C MET A 50 2.23 -3.65 10.20
N PRO A 51 1.25 -4.50 10.50
CA PRO A 51 1.12 -5.81 9.89
C PRO A 51 0.99 -5.76 8.36
N ALA A 52 0.21 -4.82 7.83
CA ALA A 52 0.07 -4.63 6.38
C ALA A 52 1.40 -4.25 5.71
N ARG A 53 2.16 -3.34 6.32
CA ARG A 53 3.49 -2.96 5.82
C ARG A 53 4.47 -4.13 5.85
N ARG A 54 4.49 -4.90 6.94
CA ARG A 54 5.32 -6.11 7.02
C ARG A 54 4.94 -7.11 5.91
N GLU A 55 3.66 -7.28 5.65
CA GLU A 55 3.17 -8.14 4.57
C GLU A 55 3.66 -7.68 3.20
N ILE A 56 3.62 -6.38 2.92
CA ILE A 56 4.14 -5.80 1.68
C ILE A 56 5.65 -6.03 1.55
N HIS A 57 6.41 -5.87 2.63
CA HIS A 57 7.86 -6.06 2.61
C HIS A 57 8.26 -7.52 2.46
N THR A 58 7.58 -8.42 3.18
CA THR A 58 8.00 -9.82 3.30
C THR A 58 7.32 -10.76 2.31
N GLY A 59 6.17 -10.36 1.74
CA GLY A 59 5.33 -11.21 0.91
C GLY A 59 4.59 -12.31 1.70
N LYS A 60 4.53 -12.21 3.04
CA LYS A 60 3.93 -13.23 3.92
C LYS A 60 2.78 -12.65 4.71
N TYR A 61 1.68 -13.39 4.84
CA TYR A 61 0.58 -13.02 5.73
C TYR A 61 1.06 -12.90 7.17
N ASN A 62 1.03 -11.69 7.72
CA ASN A 62 1.67 -11.38 8.99
C ASN A 62 1.16 -12.27 10.13
N PHE A 63 -0.15 -12.37 10.31
CA PHE A 63 -0.76 -13.07 11.45
C PHE A 63 -0.68 -14.59 11.38
N LEU A 64 -0.15 -15.18 10.32
CA LEU A 64 0.15 -16.60 10.26
C LEU A 64 1.47 -16.95 10.97
N HIS A 65 2.33 -15.98 11.21
CA HIS A 65 3.65 -16.26 11.81
C HIS A 65 4.15 -15.19 12.78
N ARG A 66 3.47 -14.04 12.88
CA ARG A 66 3.83 -12.92 13.74
C ARG A 66 2.62 -12.27 14.38
N SER A 67 2.82 -11.70 15.56
CA SER A 67 1.90 -10.76 16.17
C SER A 67 2.01 -9.37 15.56
N TRP A 68 1.21 -8.42 16.04
CA TRP A 68 1.34 -7.03 15.66
C TRP A 68 2.72 -6.47 16.05
N GLY A 69 3.39 -5.82 15.11
CA GLY A 69 4.71 -5.23 15.33
C GLY A 69 5.36 -4.74 14.04
N PRO A 70 6.45 -3.98 14.15
CA PRO A 70 7.22 -3.52 13.01
C PRO A 70 8.00 -4.66 12.33
N LEU A 71 8.71 -4.34 11.24
CA LEU A 71 9.72 -5.21 10.67
C LEU A 71 10.81 -5.49 11.71
N GLU A 72 11.21 -6.75 11.78
CA GLU A 72 12.29 -7.21 12.62
C GLU A 72 13.58 -7.39 11.81
N PRO A 73 14.77 -7.34 12.42
CA PRO A 73 16.05 -7.45 11.70
C PRO A 73 16.23 -8.74 10.89
N PHE A 74 15.46 -9.78 11.21
CA PHE A 74 15.49 -11.08 10.52
C PHE A 74 14.37 -11.23 9.48
N ASP A 75 13.51 -10.23 9.31
CA ASP A 75 12.50 -10.23 8.26
C ASP A 75 13.17 -9.93 6.91
N PHE A 76 12.90 -10.76 5.92
CA PHE A 76 13.32 -10.47 4.55
C PHE A 76 12.51 -9.29 4.01
N SER A 77 13.18 -8.32 3.42
CA SER A 77 12.54 -7.18 2.77
C SER A 77 12.76 -7.22 1.27
N VAL A 78 11.68 -7.34 0.50
CA VAL A 78 11.73 -7.26 -0.96
C VAL A 78 12.25 -5.91 -1.45
N ILE A 79 11.97 -4.83 -0.71
CA ILE A 79 12.42 -3.48 -1.05
C ILE A 79 13.95 -3.40 -0.95
N GLU A 80 14.52 -3.97 0.11
CA GLU A 80 15.95 -4.06 0.32
C GLU A 80 16.62 -4.95 -0.74
N ALA A 81 16.02 -6.12 -1.00
CA ALA A 81 16.52 -7.05 -2.01
C ALA A 81 16.54 -6.46 -3.44
N LEU A 82 15.59 -5.57 -3.74
CA LEU A 82 15.54 -4.86 -5.03
C LEU A 82 16.47 -3.64 -5.08
N GLY A 83 17.17 -3.31 -3.99
CA GLY A 83 18.01 -2.12 -3.90
C GLY A 83 17.24 -0.81 -4.09
N LEU A 84 15.97 -0.79 -3.72
CA LEU A 84 15.11 0.38 -3.89
C LEU A 84 15.47 1.47 -2.91
N SER A 85 15.59 2.70 -3.41
CA SER A 85 15.71 3.88 -2.58
C SER A 85 14.34 4.26 -2.02
N LEU A 86 14.24 4.32 -0.69
CA LEU A 86 13.07 4.85 -0.01
C LEU A 86 13.26 6.36 0.21
N ILE A 87 12.41 7.16 -0.41
CA ILE A 87 12.33 8.59 -0.14
C ILE A 87 11.14 8.81 0.78
N HIS A 88 11.42 9.21 2.02
CA HIS A 88 10.40 9.72 2.91
C HIS A 88 10.16 11.20 2.58
N ILE A 89 8.97 11.49 2.14
CA ILE A 89 8.50 12.85 1.92
C ILE A 89 7.74 13.30 3.16
#